data_30c9aac0ac2975214ee7f20038ccf215
#
_entry.id   30c9aac0ac2975214ee7f20038ccf215
#
_cell.length_a   1.000
_cell.length_b   1.000
_cell.length_c   1.000
_cell.angle_alpha   90.00
_cell.angle_beta   90.00
_cell.angle_gamma   90.00
#
_symmetry.space_group_name_H-M   'P 1'
#
loop_
_entity.id
_entity.type
_entity.pdbx_description
1 polymer ?
#
loop_
_entity_poly.entity_id
_entity_poly.type
_entity_poly.pdbx_seq_one_letter_code
_entity_poly.pdbx_strand_id
1 'polypeptide(L)'
;MTPSPFFKKLKTHTAAAVCAATIGLFSSTSAMAADMSNGANNFYQSQQVTIQKVTFKNQYNMDIVGNLVIPKNLNKKTKASAIVIGHPMGAVKEQSSMLYAQKLAEQGFVTLAIDQSFWGESTGQPRNVVAPDIYAEAFSAAVDYLGTQSFIDPNNIGVLGICGSGSFVISAAKIDPRLKAIATVSMYDMGAANRNGLRHSQTLEQRKQIIAEAAAQRYVEFKGGETKYTSGTTHELTANTHPIQREFYDFYRTPRGEYTPKGSSRELTTHPTLTSNVKFLNFYPFNDIETISPRPMLFITGDQAHSKEFSEEAYKLAGQPKELYYVKGAGHVDLYDRVDLI
;
A
#
# COMPACT_ATOMS: atom_id res chain seq x y z
N MET A 1 -7.00 -56.89 3.12
CA MET A 1 -7.84 -56.09 4.00
C MET A 1 -8.61 -55.10 3.15
N THR A 2 -9.91 -55.24 3.19
CA THR A 2 -10.91 -54.74 2.24
C THR A 2 -11.14 -53.25 2.29
N PRO A 3 -11.42 -52.54 1.16
CA PRO A 3 -11.87 -51.17 1.14
C PRO A 3 -13.38 -51.08 1.35
N SER A 4 -13.80 -50.09 2.14
CA SER A 4 -15.21 -49.78 2.40
C SER A 4 -15.80 -48.85 1.35
N PRO A 5 -17.01 -49.16 0.83
CA PRO A 5 -17.67 -48.30 -0.15
C PRO A 5 -18.76 -47.43 0.48
N PHE A 6 -18.81 -46.14 0.14
CA PHE A 6 -20.01 -45.34 0.38
C PHE A 6 -20.34 -44.48 -0.85
N PHE A 7 -21.11 -45.07 -1.77
CA PHE A 7 -21.98 -44.39 -2.68
C PHE A 7 -23.43 -44.76 -2.37
N LYS A 8 -24.25 -43.79 -1.98
CA LYS A 8 -25.71 -43.96 -2.08
C LYS A 8 -26.33 -42.76 -2.81
N LYS A 9 -26.96 -43.14 -3.93
CA LYS A 9 -27.86 -42.32 -4.76
C LYS A 9 -28.95 -41.67 -3.92
N LEU A 10 -29.29 -40.44 -4.23
CA LEU A 10 -30.59 -39.87 -3.90
C LEU A 10 -31.31 -39.42 -5.17
N LYS A 11 -32.56 -39.84 -5.22
CA LYS A 11 -33.50 -39.78 -6.34
C LYS A 11 -34.08 -38.37 -6.51
N THR A 12 -34.31 -38.02 -7.76
CA THR A 12 -35.14 -36.92 -8.27
C THR A 12 -36.54 -36.90 -7.68
N HIS A 13 -36.99 -35.73 -7.22
CA HIS A 13 -38.40 -35.39 -7.16
C HIS A 13 -38.61 -34.02 -7.83
N THR A 14 -39.33 -34.09 -8.93
CA THR A 14 -39.93 -32.99 -9.65
C THR A 14 -41.08 -32.42 -8.81
N ALA A 15 -41.04 -31.14 -8.48
CA ALA A 15 -42.21 -30.39 -8.06
C ALA A 15 -42.27 -29.09 -8.84
N ALA A 16 -43.32 -28.98 -9.63
CA ALA A 16 -43.69 -27.77 -10.34
C ALA A 16 -44.09 -26.68 -9.31
N ALA A 17 -43.50 -25.52 -9.38
CA ALA A 17 -43.94 -24.35 -8.63
C ALA A 17 -44.21 -23.20 -9.59
N VAL A 18 -45.38 -22.68 -9.43
CA VAL A 18 -46.07 -21.61 -10.14
C VAL A 18 -45.22 -20.31 -10.12
N CYS A 19 -45.04 -19.71 -11.31
CA CYS A 19 -44.49 -18.36 -11.45
C CYS A 19 -45.48 -17.35 -10.87
N ALA A 20 -45.16 -16.77 -9.72
CA ALA A 20 -45.65 -15.46 -9.30
C ALA A 20 -44.55 -14.44 -9.64
N ALA A 21 -44.80 -13.65 -10.66
CA ALA A 21 -43.95 -12.51 -11.03
C ALA A 21 -44.10 -11.42 -9.96
N THR A 22 -43.21 -11.41 -9.00
CA THR A 22 -42.97 -10.23 -8.18
C THR A 22 -41.95 -9.35 -8.90
N ILE A 23 -42.42 -8.24 -9.42
CA ILE A 23 -41.57 -7.13 -9.89
C ILE A 23 -40.84 -6.62 -8.65
N GLY A 24 -39.65 -7.17 -8.38
CA GLY A 24 -38.70 -6.62 -7.43
C GLY A 24 -38.14 -5.34 -8.03
N LEU A 25 -38.52 -4.21 -7.47
CA LEU A 25 -37.80 -2.96 -7.65
C LEU A 25 -36.35 -3.23 -7.20
N PHE A 26 -35.45 -3.44 -8.16
CA PHE A 26 -34.04 -3.31 -7.92
C PHE A 26 -33.77 -1.84 -7.62
N SER A 27 -33.77 -1.50 -6.34
CA SER A 27 -33.10 -0.30 -5.88
C SER A 27 -31.63 -0.50 -6.21
N SER A 28 -31.17 0.02 -7.35
CA SER A 28 -29.77 0.27 -7.58
C SER A 28 -29.33 1.22 -6.47
N THR A 29 -28.70 0.68 -5.43
CA THR A 29 -27.95 1.51 -4.49
C THR A 29 -26.80 2.07 -5.31
N SER A 30 -27.00 3.25 -5.90
CA SER A 30 -25.92 4.07 -6.43
C SER A 30 -24.86 4.08 -5.33
N ALA A 31 -23.63 3.63 -5.62
CA ALA A 31 -22.50 3.91 -4.77
C ALA A 31 -22.53 5.43 -4.54
N MET A 32 -22.71 5.85 -3.30
CA MET A 32 -22.69 7.26 -2.99
C MET A 32 -21.33 7.77 -3.44
N ALA A 33 -21.33 8.83 -4.26
CA ALA A 33 -20.10 9.49 -4.66
C ALA A 33 -19.32 9.85 -3.39
N ALA A 34 -17.99 9.69 -3.43
CA ALA A 34 -17.12 10.06 -2.33
C ALA A 34 -17.45 11.50 -1.88
N ASP A 35 -17.55 11.70 -0.57
CA ASP A 35 -17.76 13.03 -0.02
C ASP A 35 -16.46 13.85 -0.10
N MET A 36 -16.26 14.52 -1.22
CA MET A 36 -15.11 15.39 -1.45
C MET A 36 -15.20 16.69 -0.63
N SER A 37 -16.34 16.99 0.02
CA SER A 37 -16.53 18.20 0.83
C SER A 37 -15.71 18.19 2.12
N ASN A 38 -15.24 17.01 2.54
CA ASN A 38 -14.39 16.83 3.72
C ASN A 38 -12.89 17.04 3.46
N GLY A 39 -12.52 17.82 2.44
CA GLY A 39 -11.11 18.11 2.13
C GLY A 39 -10.35 17.00 1.41
N ALA A 40 -11.04 15.92 1.00
CA ALA A 40 -10.46 14.86 0.19
C ALA A 40 -10.03 15.41 -1.17
N ASN A 41 -8.75 15.27 -1.53
CA ASN A 41 -8.22 15.73 -2.81
C ASN A 41 -6.95 14.96 -3.20
N ASN A 42 -7.10 13.67 -3.47
CA ASN A 42 -5.98 12.83 -3.90
C ASN A 42 -5.23 13.40 -5.12
N PHE A 43 -5.97 13.97 -6.06
CA PHE A 43 -5.42 14.49 -7.32
C PHE A 43 -5.12 16.00 -7.26
N TYR A 44 -4.73 16.47 -6.06
CA TYR A 44 -4.29 17.83 -5.83
C TYR A 44 -3.22 18.26 -6.84
N GLN A 45 -3.32 19.52 -7.31
CA GLN A 45 -2.39 20.11 -8.25
C GLN A 45 -1.85 21.43 -7.70
N SER A 46 -0.59 21.41 -7.27
CA SER A 46 0.10 22.59 -6.76
C SER A 46 0.57 23.50 -7.91
N GLN A 47 0.34 24.80 -7.77
CA GLN A 47 0.90 25.81 -8.65
C GLN A 47 2.34 26.21 -8.28
N GLN A 48 2.84 25.75 -7.13
CA GLN A 48 4.14 26.14 -6.58
C GLN A 48 5.27 25.17 -6.93
N VAL A 49 4.96 24.06 -7.59
CA VAL A 49 5.93 23.00 -7.91
C VAL A 49 6.01 22.70 -9.39
N THR A 50 7.08 22.04 -9.80
CA THR A 50 7.21 21.36 -11.08
C THR A 50 7.29 19.85 -10.83
N ILE A 51 6.65 19.06 -11.69
CA ILE A 51 6.64 17.60 -11.60
C ILE A 51 7.35 17.04 -12.84
N GLN A 52 8.31 16.16 -12.63
CA GLN A 52 9.07 15.50 -13.67
C GLN A 52 9.01 13.98 -13.47
N LYS A 53 8.54 13.24 -14.46
CA LYS A 53 8.67 11.79 -14.46
C LYS A 53 10.13 11.39 -14.61
N VAL A 54 10.61 10.50 -13.76
CA VAL A 54 11.97 9.97 -13.76
C VAL A 54 11.96 8.45 -13.75
N THR A 55 13.01 7.85 -14.30
CA THR A 55 13.23 6.40 -14.28
C THR A 55 14.68 6.13 -13.92
N PHE A 56 14.91 5.20 -13.00
CA PHE A 56 16.24 4.78 -12.57
C PHE A 56 16.23 3.29 -12.25
N LYS A 57 17.41 2.67 -12.18
CA LYS A 57 17.55 1.25 -11.91
C LYS A 57 17.74 1.00 -10.41
N ASN A 58 17.13 -0.09 -9.92
CA ASN A 58 17.53 -0.69 -8.65
C ASN A 58 18.70 -1.68 -8.87
N GLN A 59 19.24 -2.25 -7.78
CA GLN A 59 20.35 -3.20 -7.86
C GLN A 59 20.02 -4.51 -8.61
N TYR A 60 18.75 -4.81 -8.81
CA TYR A 60 18.29 -5.96 -9.61
C TYR A 60 18.05 -5.59 -11.09
N ASN A 61 18.52 -4.42 -11.52
CA ASN A 61 18.36 -3.89 -12.87
C ASN A 61 16.88 -3.71 -13.29
N MET A 62 15.97 -3.58 -12.33
CA MET A 62 14.57 -3.24 -12.57
C MET A 62 14.43 -1.72 -12.70
N ASP A 63 13.56 -1.26 -13.60
CA ASP A 63 13.22 0.16 -13.67
C ASP A 63 12.28 0.52 -12.54
N ILE A 64 12.65 1.52 -11.76
CA ILE A 64 11.80 2.21 -10.81
C ILE A 64 11.37 3.52 -11.46
N VAL A 65 10.06 3.72 -11.55
CA VAL A 65 9.47 4.95 -12.10
C VAL A 65 8.95 5.80 -10.96
N GLY A 66 9.28 7.08 -11.00
CA GLY A 66 8.83 8.04 -9.99
C GLY A 66 8.46 9.39 -10.58
N ASN A 67 7.81 10.20 -9.78
CA ASN A 67 7.55 11.59 -10.04
C ASN A 67 8.41 12.44 -9.09
N LEU A 68 9.41 13.12 -9.64
CA LEU A 68 10.24 14.08 -8.95
C LEU A 68 9.51 15.42 -8.90
N VAL A 69 9.26 15.92 -7.69
CA VAL A 69 8.56 17.18 -7.46
C VAL A 69 9.53 18.21 -6.89
N ILE A 70 9.67 19.32 -7.58
CA ILE A 70 10.67 20.36 -7.28
C ILE A 70 9.94 21.69 -7.02
N PRO A 71 10.19 22.35 -5.87
CA PRO A 71 9.70 23.71 -5.64
C PRO A 71 10.13 24.68 -6.75
N LYS A 72 9.22 25.48 -7.31
CA LYS A 72 9.57 26.47 -8.33
C LYS A 72 10.54 27.54 -7.84
N ASN A 73 10.51 27.83 -6.54
CA ASN A 73 11.37 28.80 -5.86
C ASN A 73 12.64 28.17 -5.28
N LEU A 74 12.98 26.93 -5.65
CA LEU A 74 14.17 26.25 -5.13
C LEU A 74 15.44 27.09 -5.35
N ASN A 75 16.18 27.34 -4.28
CA ASN A 75 17.46 28.01 -4.38
C ASN A 75 18.52 27.06 -4.94
N LYS A 76 18.83 27.19 -6.23
CA LYS A 76 19.82 26.34 -6.90
C LYS A 76 21.28 26.60 -6.48
N LYS A 77 21.55 27.62 -5.64
CA LYS A 77 22.88 27.89 -5.10
C LYS A 77 23.18 27.07 -3.85
N THR A 78 22.19 26.49 -3.22
CA THR A 78 22.31 25.62 -2.06
C THR A 78 21.74 24.25 -2.40
N LYS A 79 22.29 23.19 -1.80
CA LYS A 79 21.74 21.85 -1.95
C LYS A 79 20.48 21.70 -1.10
N ALA A 80 19.46 21.08 -1.69
CA ALA A 80 18.17 20.88 -1.04
C ALA A 80 18.11 19.54 -0.29
N SER A 81 17.33 19.52 0.80
CA SER A 81 16.88 18.28 1.43
C SER A 81 15.85 17.59 0.55
N ALA A 82 15.85 16.26 0.53
CA ALA A 82 14.90 15.49 -0.25
C ALA A 82 14.15 14.46 0.58
N ILE A 83 12.95 14.06 0.11
CA ILE A 83 12.13 13.03 0.74
C ILE A 83 11.64 12.05 -0.32
N VAL A 84 11.93 10.76 -0.15
CA VAL A 84 11.34 9.68 -0.94
C VAL A 84 10.01 9.29 -0.32
N ILE A 85 8.97 9.10 -1.14
CA ILE A 85 7.62 8.80 -0.67
C ILE A 85 7.11 7.51 -1.31
N GLY A 86 6.72 6.55 -0.47
CA GLY A 86 6.14 5.28 -0.86
C GLY A 86 4.62 5.26 -0.70
N HIS A 87 3.94 4.69 -1.69
CA HIS A 87 2.48 4.57 -1.75
C HIS A 87 1.92 3.44 -0.86
N PRO A 88 0.62 3.44 -0.54
CA PRO A 88 -0.05 2.33 0.12
C PRO A 88 0.13 1.00 -0.63
N MET A 89 0.11 -0.13 0.07
CA MET A 89 0.21 -1.44 -0.58
C MET A 89 -0.94 -1.64 -1.56
N GLY A 90 -0.60 -2.04 -2.80
CA GLY A 90 -1.56 -2.21 -3.88
C GLY A 90 -1.99 -0.93 -4.60
N ALA A 91 -1.57 0.23 -4.10
CA ALA A 91 -1.71 1.52 -4.78
C ALA A 91 -0.56 1.75 -5.80
N VAL A 92 -0.50 2.95 -6.34
CA VAL A 92 0.56 3.46 -7.20
C VAL A 92 0.91 4.90 -6.80
N LYS A 93 2.00 5.45 -7.35
CA LYS A 93 2.52 6.77 -6.98
C LYS A 93 1.51 7.92 -7.14
N GLU A 94 0.54 7.79 -8.05
CA GLU A 94 -0.53 8.79 -8.25
C GLU A 94 -1.55 8.83 -7.10
N GLN A 95 -1.58 7.78 -6.29
CA GLN A 95 -2.54 7.64 -5.19
C GLN A 95 -1.87 7.96 -3.87
N SER A 96 -2.40 8.92 -3.11
CA SER A 96 -1.88 9.39 -1.83
C SER A 96 -0.46 10.01 -1.92
N SER A 97 0.56 9.27 -2.38
CA SER A 97 1.95 9.73 -2.35
C SER A 97 2.19 11.01 -3.15
N MET A 98 1.49 11.23 -4.28
CA MET A 98 1.62 12.48 -5.04
C MET A 98 1.07 13.70 -4.31
N LEU A 99 0.03 13.54 -3.49
CA LEU A 99 -0.46 14.62 -2.65
C LEU A 99 0.60 15.02 -1.62
N TYR A 100 1.13 14.05 -0.88
CA TYR A 100 2.22 14.28 0.08
C TYR A 100 3.47 14.87 -0.59
N ALA A 101 3.84 14.37 -1.77
CA ALA A 101 4.98 14.89 -2.52
C ALA A 101 4.83 16.38 -2.84
N GLN A 102 3.65 16.80 -3.30
CA GLN A 102 3.39 18.19 -3.62
C GLN A 102 3.32 19.06 -2.36
N LYS A 103 2.65 18.59 -1.29
CA LYS A 103 2.54 19.34 -0.03
C LYS A 103 3.89 19.53 0.65
N LEU A 104 4.74 18.53 0.67
CA LEU A 104 6.10 18.64 1.21
C LEU A 104 6.99 19.50 0.31
N ALA A 105 6.80 19.47 -1.01
CA ALA A 105 7.52 20.35 -1.91
C ALA A 105 7.11 21.84 -1.74
N GLU A 106 5.86 22.12 -1.42
CA GLU A 106 5.41 23.48 -1.04
C GLU A 106 6.14 23.99 0.23
N GLN A 107 6.62 23.09 1.09
CA GLN A 107 7.42 23.41 2.27
C GLN A 107 8.93 23.51 1.97
N GLY A 108 9.34 23.38 0.70
CA GLY A 108 10.72 23.59 0.26
C GLY A 108 11.56 22.30 0.10
N PHE A 109 11.00 21.13 0.34
CA PHE A 109 11.69 19.87 0.07
C PHE A 109 11.65 19.52 -1.44
N VAL A 110 12.68 18.86 -1.93
CA VAL A 110 12.56 18.11 -3.17
C VAL A 110 11.98 16.74 -2.82
N THR A 111 10.95 16.30 -3.53
CA THR A 111 10.30 15.02 -3.20
C THR A 111 10.27 14.08 -4.38
N LEU A 112 10.28 12.78 -4.12
CA LEU A 112 10.23 11.73 -5.12
C LEU A 112 9.20 10.67 -4.72
N ALA A 113 8.03 10.72 -5.34
CA ALA A 113 7.01 9.67 -5.21
C ALA A 113 7.33 8.54 -6.20
N ILE A 114 7.52 7.32 -5.71
CA ILE A 114 7.92 6.15 -6.53
C ILE A 114 6.81 5.11 -6.63
N ASP A 115 6.75 4.41 -7.77
CA ASP A 115 6.07 3.12 -7.86
C ASP A 115 7.00 2.01 -7.35
N GLN A 116 6.47 1.13 -6.51
CA GLN A 116 7.19 -0.07 -6.09
C GLN A 116 7.40 -1.01 -7.29
N SER A 117 8.48 -1.78 -7.28
CA SER A 117 8.69 -2.85 -8.28
C SER A 117 7.46 -3.73 -8.39
N PHE A 118 7.10 -4.16 -9.59
CA PHE A 118 5.88 -4.92 -9.96
C PHE A 118 4.58 -4.12 -9.95
N TRP A 119 4.56 -2.86 -9.51
CA TRP A 119 3.37 -1.99 -9.41
C TRP A 119 3.52 -0.77 -10.31
N GLY A 120 2.38 -0.16 -10.65
CA GLY A 120 2.35 1.06 -11.43
C GLY A 120 3.13 0.97 -12.74
N GLU A 121 3.99 1.94 -12.99
CA GLU A 121 4.85 1.99 -14.17
C GLU A 121 6.24 1.36 -13.93
N SER A 122 6.60 1.00 -12.69
CA SER A 122 7.85 0.28 -12.39
C SER A 122 7.81 -1.13 -12.96
N THR A 123 8.98 -1.65 -13.37
CA THR A 123 9.07 -2.97 -14.00
C THR A 123 8.96 -4.12 -13.00
N GLY A 124 8.81 -5.31 -13.53
CA GLY A 124 8.71 -6.58 -12.81
C GLY A 124 7.56 -7.45 -13.33
N GLN A 125 7.83 -8.75 -13.45
CA GLN A 125 6.85 -9.74 -13.90
C GLN A 125 6.84 -10.96 -12.96
N PRO A 126 5.66 -11.58 -12.76
CA PRO A 126 4.34 -11.07 -13.17
C PRO A 126 4.01 -9.74 -12.46
N ARG A 127 2.98 -9.04 -12.92
CA ARG A 127 2.55 -7.78 -12.26
C ARG A 127 1.93 -8.08 -10.88
N ASN A 128 1.91 -7.09 -10.02
CA ASN A 128 1.30 -7.12 -8.68
C ASN A 128 1.92 -8.18 -7.74
N VAL A 129 3.18 -8.51 -7.93
CA VAL A 129 3.93 -9.41 -7.06
C VAL A 129 4.24 -8.73 -5.73
N VAL A 130 4.08 -9.45 -4.64
CA VAL A 130 4.57 -9.07 -3.31
C VAL A 130 6.04 -9.48 -3.17
N ALA A 131 6.91 -8.52 -2.92
CA ALA A 131 8.34 -8.74 -2.69
C ALA A 131 8.88 -7.68 -1.71
N PRO A 132 8.69 -7.85 -0.39
CA PRO A 132 9.01 -6.82 0.61
C PRO A 132 10.48 -6.38 0.62
N ASP A 133 11.39 -7.29 0.33
CA ASP A 133 12.83 -7.03 0.19
C ASP A 133 13.14 -6.14 -1.02
N ILE A 134 12.50 -6.40 -2.17
CA ILE A 134 12.62 -5.57 -3.38
C ILE A 134 11.95 -4.21 -3.17
N TYR A 135 10.89 -4.15 -2.35
CA TYR A 135 10.26 -2.87 -2.00
C TYR A 135 11.17 -2.02 -1.11
N ALA A 136 11.86 -2.63 -0.15
CA ALA A 136 12.88 -1.93 0.64
C ALA A 136 14.02 -1.41 -0.26
N GLU A 137 14.48 -2.24 -1.21
CA GLU A 137 15.48 -1.86 -2.20
C GLU A 137 15.07 -0.67 -3.07
N ALA A 138 13.79 -0.55 -3.45
CA ALA A 138 13.32 0.57 -4.26
C ALA A 138 13.54 1.93 -3.56
N PHE A 139 13.49 1.98 -2.23
CA PHE A 139 13.83 3.19 -1.47
C PHE A 139 15.32 3.49 -1.50
N SER A 140 16.19 2.48 -1.38
CA SER A 140 17.64 2.64 -1.52
C SER A 140 18.03 3.12 -2.92
N ALA A 141 17.43 2.54 -3.96
CA ALA A 141 17.62 2.99 -5.35
C ALA A 141 17.15 4.45 -5.57
N ALA A 142 16.07 4.86 -4.91
CA ALA A 142 15.63 6.25 -4.93
C ALA A 142 16.64 7.19 -4.24
N VAL A 143 17.29 6.75 -3.17
CA VAL A 143 18.40 7.48 -2.54
C VAL A 143 19.61 7.57 -3.46
N ASP A 144 19.96 6.50 -4.17
CA ASP A 144 21.02 6.51 -5.18
C ASP A 144 20.73 7.56 -6.26
N TYR A 145 19.51 7.56 -6.79
CA TYR A 145 19.08 8.54 -7.79
C TYR A 145 19.17 9.98 -7.25
N LEU A 146 18.56 10.25 -6.10
CA LEU A 146 18.53 11.60 -5.51
C LEU A 146 19.93 12.08 -5.11
N GLY A 147 20.75 11.22 -4.51
CA GLY A 147 22.10 11.56 -4.05
C GLY A 147 23.08 11.91 -5.18
N THR A 148 22.78 11.51 -6.42
CA THR A 148 23.54 11.87 -7.62
C THR A 148 23.08 13.18 -8.27
N GLN A 149 21.96 13.76 -7.84
CA GLN A 149 21.51 15.05 -8.37
C GLN A 149 22.32 16.21 -7.79
N SER A 150 22.84 17.07 -8.65
CA SER A 150 23.73 18.18 -8.24
C SER A 150 23.09 19.17 -7.25
N PHE A 151 21.77 19.28 -7.24
CA PHE A 151 20.99 20.18 -6.40
C PHE A 151 20.48 19.54 -5.11
N ILE A 152 20.77 18.27 -4.85
CA ILE A 152 20.37 17.54 -3.64
C ILE A 152 21.55 17.41 -2.67
N ASP A 153 21.29 17.57 -1.38
CA ASP A 153 22.23 17.19 -0.33
C ASP A 153 22.08 15.71 0.00
N PRO A 154 23.05 14.86 -0.36
CA PRO A 154 22.97 13.42 -0.09
C PRO A 154 22.99 13.07 1.41
N ASN A 155 23.36 14.03 2.27
CA ASN A 155 23.32 13.87 3.73
C ASN A 155 21.97 14.26 4.36
N ASN A 156 21.03 14.76 3.57
CA ASN A 156 19.71 15.21 4.02
C ASN A 156 18.58 14.59 3.18
N ILE A 157 18.57 13.26 3.07
CA ILE A 157 17.50 12.51 2.40
C ILE A 157 16.69 11.78 3.45
N GLY A 158 15.40 12.12 3.54
CA GLY A 158 14.42 11.43 4.38
C GLY A 158 13.53 10.49 3.57
N VAL A 159 12.70 9.73 4.28
CA VAL A 159 11.73 8.82 3.66
C VAL A 159 10.38 8.89 4.39
N LEU A 160 9.30 8.79 3.61
CA LEU A 160 7.93 8.73 4.14
C LEU A 160 7.21 7.55 3.53
N GLY A 161 6.70 6.65 4.37
CA GLY A 161 5.93 5.49 3.96
C GLY A 161 4.46 5.60 4.37
N ILE A 162 3.54 5.48 3.40
CA ILE A 162 2.11 5.54 3.64
C ILE A 162 1.55 4.12 3.67
N CYS A 163 0.75 3.78 4.67
CA CYS A 163 0.11 2.46 4.82
C CYS A 163 1.16 1.32 4.77
N GLY A 164 1.07 0.40 3.82
CA GLY A 164 2.02 -0.71 3.65
C GLY A 164 3.46 -0.25 3.45
N SER A 165 3.69 0.88 2.77
CA SER A 165 5.03 1.43 2.62
C SER A 165 5.64 1.88 3.96
N GLY A 166 4.86 2.10 5.01
CA GLY A 166 5.40 2.33 6.35
C GLY A 166 6.30 1.18 6.82
N SER A 167 5.88 -0.07 6.62
CA SER A 167 6.72 -1.23 6.95
C SER A 167 7.92 -1.40 6.00
N PHE A 168 7.80 -1.00 4.74
CA PHE A 168 8.91 -1.11 3.77
C PHE A 168 9.99 -0.06 4.02
N VAL A 169 9.63 1.19 4.37
CA VAL A 169 10.62 2.23 4.71
C VAL A 169 11.35 1.93 6.00
N ILE A 170 10.70 1.32 7.00
CA ILE A 170 11.36 0.83 8.21
C ILE A 170 12.37 -0.26 7.84
N SER A 171 11.96 -1.21 6.99
CA SER A 171 12.85 -2.28 6.53
C SER A 171 14.06 -1.73 5.75
N ALA A 172 13.85 -0.76 4.86
CA ALA A 172 14.93 -0.07 4.14
C ALA A 172 15.86 0.69 5.11
N ALA A 173 15.30 1.42 6.06
CA ALA A 173 16.07 2.25 6.99
C ALA A 173 16.98 1.42 7.91
N LYS A 174 16.63 0.18 8.24
CA LYS A 174 17.50 -0.70 9.03
C LYS A 174 18.81 -1.04 8.32
N ILE A 175 18.82 -1.04 6.99
CA ILE A 175 19.97 -1.46 6.17
C ILE A 175 20.57 -0.32 5.34
N ASP A 176 19.92 0.83 5.26
CA ASP A 176 20.44 2.00 4.54
C ASP A 176 20.55 3.24 5.45
N PRO A 177 21.77 3.54 5.96
CA PRO A 177 21.99 4.68 6.86
C PRO A 177 21.95 6.03 6.14
N ARG A 178 21.81 6.07 4.82
CA ARG A 178 21.65 7.30 4.03
C ARG A 178 20.24 7.88 4.17
N LEU A 179 19.25 7.07 4.59
CA LEU A 179 17.94 7.54 5.01
C LEU A 179 18.08 8.22 6.39
N LYS A 180 18.06 9.55 6.42
CA LYS A 180 18.43 10.37 7.61
C LYS A 180 17.27 10.65 8.55
N ALA A 181 16.03 10.62 8.07
CA ALA A 181 14.82 10.75 8.85
C ALA A 181 13.74 9.82 8.26
N ILE A 182 12.98 9.17 9.11
CA ILE A 182 11.98 8.19 8.71
C ILE A 182 10.61 8.64 9.24
N ALA A 183 9.64 8.76 8.35
CA ALA A 183 8.26 9.04 8.72
C ALA A 183 7.32 7.95 8.17
N THR A 184 6.27 7.65 8.92
CA THR A 184 5.19 6.76 8.48
C THR A 184 3.84 7.42 8.71
N VAL A 185 2.90 7.19 7.80
CA VAL A 185 1.53 7.70 7.89
C VAL A 185 0.54 6.54 7.75
N SER A 186 -0.38 6.42 8.70
CA SER A 186 -1.39 5.35 8.73
C SER A 186 -0.78 3.97 8.41
N MET A 187 0.39 3.66 8.97
CA MET A 187 1.16 2.50 8.57
C MET A 187 0.47 1.17 8.88
N TYR A 188 0.83 0.17 8.08
CA TYR A 188 0.59 -1.24 8.36
C TYR A 188 1.93 -1.97 8.59
N ASP A 189 2.00 -2.82 9.60
CA ASP A 189 2.91 -3.96 9.54
C ASP A 189 2.30 -5.00 8.60
N MET A 190 2.77 -4.98 7.35
CA MET A 190 2.25 -5.89 6.32
C MET A 190 2.47 -7.36 6.68
N GLY A 191 3.50 -7.65 7.44
CA GLY A 191 3.77 -9.00 7.94
C GLY A 191 2.79 -9.42 9.03
N ALA A 192 2.67 -8.64 10.10
CA ALA A 192 1.77 -8.94 11.21
C ALA A 192 0.30 -8.97 10.77
N ALA A 193 -0.13 -8.01 9.92
CA ALA A 193 -1.49 -7.97 9.38
C ALA A 193 -1.84 -9.25 8.59
N ASN A 194 -0.91 -9.77 7.78
CA ASN A 194 -1.14 -11.01 7.04
C ASN A 194 -1.00 -12.26 7.91
N ARG A 195 -0.14 -12.26 8.94
CA ARG A 195 0.02 -13.41 9.85
C ARG A 195 -1.11 -13.53 10.86
N ASN A 196 -1.54 -12.42 11.42
CA ASN A 196 -2.39 -12.38 12.61
C ASN A 196 -3.76 -11.75 12.35
N GLY A 197 -3.94 -11.06 11.22
CA GLY A 197 -5.08 -10.15 11.04
C GLY A 197 -4.99 -8.93 11.98
N LEU A 198 -5.91 -8.01 11.82
CA LEU A 198 -6.06 -6.88 12.75
C LEU A 198 -6.51 -7.40 14.13
N ARG A 199 -5.89 -6.89 15.19
CA ARG A 199 -6.17 -7.28 16.57
C ARG A 199 -6.13 -8.80 16.79
N HIS A 200 -5.22 -9.48 16.10
CA HIS A 200 -5.05 -10.94 16.16
C HIS A 200 -6.32 -11.74 15.79
N SER A 201 -7.09 -11.25 14.81
CA SER A 201 -8.34 -11.89 14.36
C SER A 201 -8.14 -13.15 13.53
N GLN A 202 -6.93 -13.42 13.02
CA GLN A 202 -6.62 -14.58 12.17
C GLN A 202 -6.03 -15.72 12.99
N THR A 203 -6.63 -16.91 12.88
CA THR A 203 -6.14 -18.11 13.56
C THR A 203 -4.94 -18.75 12.84
N LEU A 204 -4.20 -19.60 13.56
CA LEU A 204 -3.10 -20.36 12.98
C LEU A 204 -3.59 -21.29 11.84
N GLU A 205 -4.77 -21.88 11.99
CA GLU A 205 -5.34 -22.78 10.97
C GLU A 205 -5.71 -22.01 9.69
N GLN A 206 -6.30 -20.84 9.80
CA GLN A 206 -6.56 -19.96 8.64
C GLN A 206 -5.25 -19.59 7.92
N ARG A 207 -4.19 -19.27 8.68
CA ARG A 207 -2.87 -18.99 8.10
C ARG A 207 -2.29 -20.19 7.36
N LYS A 208 -2.38 -21.40 7.94
CA LYS A 208 -1.94 -22.64 7.28
C LYS A 208 -2.72 -22.92 5.99
N GLN A 209 -4.02 -22.63 5.97
CA GLN A 209 -4.85 -22.77 4.79
C GLN A 209 -4.40 -21.83 3.68
N ILE A 210 -4.16 -20.55 3.97
CA ILE A 210 -3.65 -19.56 3.02
C ILE A 210 -2.32 -20.03 2.40
N ILE A 211 -1.42 -20.58 3.21
CA ILE A 211 -0.14 -21.13 2.75
C ILE A 211 -0.36 -22.32 1.81
N ALA A 212 -1.25 -23.24 2.18
CA ALA A 212 -1.55 -24.41 1.38
C ALA A 212 -2.19 -24.05 0.02
N GLU A 213 -3.12 -23.11 0.00
CA GLU A 213 -3.75 -22.59 -1.23
C GLU A 213 -2.72 -21.97 -2.18
N ALA A 214 -1.84 -21.12 -1.64
CA ALA A 214 -0.77 -20.51 -2.43
C ALA A 214 0.21 -21.55 -2.97
N ALA A 215 0.56 -22.56 -2.18
CA ALA A 215 1.43 -23.67 -2.62
C ALA A 215 0.77 -24.50 -3.72
N ALA A 216 -0.52 -24.80 -3.62
CA ALA A 216 -1.28 -25.50 -4.65
C ALA A 216 -1.35 -24.70 -5.95
N GLN A 217 -1.59 -23.38 -5.85
CA GLN A 217 -1.64 -22.48 -7.01
C GLN A 217 -0.29 -22.40 -7.75
N ARG A 218 0.85 -22.52 -7.05
CA ARG A 218 2.17 -22.56 -7.70
C ARG A 218 2.30 -23.72 -8.71
N TYR A 219 1.72 -24.90 -8.44
CA TYR A 219 1.72 -26.00 -9.40
C TYR A 219 0.90 -25.69 -10.65
N VAL A 220 -0.20 -24.95 -10.50
CA VAL A 220 -1.03 -24.50 -11.64
C VAL A 220 -0.23 -23.54 -12.51
N GLU A 221 0.36 -22.50 -11.93
CA GLU A 221 1.16 -21.49 -12.63
C GLU A 221 2.43 -22.09 -13.26
N PHE A 222 3.11 -23.01 -12.56
CA PHE A 222 4.31 -23.69 -13.08
C PHE A 222 3.99 -24.54 -14.34
N LYS A 223 2.79 -25.08 -14.46
CA LYS A 223 2.31 -25.82 -15.63
C LYS A 223 1.75 -24.91 -16.73
N GLY A 224 1.89 -23.61 -16.63
CA GLY A 224 1.40 -22.64 -17.59
C GLY A 224 -0.08 -22.27 -17.42
N GLY A 225 -0.69 -22.60 -16.28
CA GLY A 225 -2.05 -22.16 -15.95
C GLY A 225 -2.10 -20.71 -15.51
N GLU A 226 -3.32 -20.21 -15.31
CA GLU A 226 -3.58 -18.81 -15.03
C GLU A 226 -3.04 -18.38 -13.66
N THR A 227 -2.49 -17.14 -13.59
CA THR A 227 -2.14 -16.46 -12.35
C THR A 227 -3.41 -16.06 -11.60
N LYS A 228 -3.51 -16.46 -10.33
CA LYS A 228 -4.58 -16.00 -9.44
C LYS A 228 -4.13 -14.80 -8.61
N TYR A 229 -5.08 -13.93 -8.32
CA TYR A 229 -4.89 -12.75 -7.49
C TYR A 229 -5.64 -12.92 -6.17
N THR A 230 -5.14 -12.29 -5.09
CA THR A 230 -5.86 -12.26 -3.82
C THR A 230 -6.99 -11.25 -3.86
N SER A 231 -7.85 -11.29 -2.86
CA SER A 231 -8.79 -10.20 -2.62
C SER A 231 -8.01 -8.94 -2.19
N GLY A 232 -8.02 -7.91 -3.03
CA GLY A 232 -7.60 -6.56 -2.65
C GLY A 232 -8.80 -5.76 -2.13
N THR A 233 -8.97 -4.53 -2.64
CA THR A 233 -10.21 -3.77 -2.39
C THR A 233 -11.36 -4.37 -3.17
N THR A 234 -12.48 -4.62 -2.48
CA THR A 234 -13.69 -5.15 -3.14
C THR A 234 -14.15 -4.26 -4.31
N HIS A 235 -14.73 -4.87 -5.33
CA HIS A 235 -15.27 -4.15 -6.48
C HIS A 235 -16.71 -3.68 -6.28
N GLU A 236 -17.42 -4.28 -5.34
CA GLU A 236 -18.83 -3.99 -5.04
C GLU A 236 -19.06 -3.93 -3.55
N LEU A 237 -19.99 -3.08 -3.14
CA LEU A 237 -20.47 -3.00 -1.77
C LEU A 237 -21.76 -3.81 -1.61
N THR A 238 -21.81 -4.62 -0.57
CA THR A 238 -23.03 -5.33 -0.14
C THR A 238 -23.41 -4.90 1.29
N ALA A 239 -24.59 -5.31 1.75
CA ALA A 239 -24.98 -5.08 3.13
C ALA A 239 -23.96 -5.66 4.14
N ASN A 240 -23.31 -6.76 3.78
CA ASN A 240 -22.36 -7.49 4.62
C ASN A 240 -20.90 -7.05 4.41
N THR A 241 -20.60 -6.07 3.55
CA THR A 241 -19.23 -5.61 3.34
C THR A 241 -18.66 -5.04 4.64
N HIS A 242 -17.52 -5.58 5.05
CA HIS A 242 -16.83 -5.17 6.28
C HIS A 242 -16.50 -3.66 6.25
N PRO A 243 -16.63 -2.91 7.37
CA PRO A 243 -16.39 -1.47 7.40
C PRO A 243 -15.04 -1.04 6.83
N ILE A 244 -13.97 -1.77 7.11
CA ILE A 244 -12.63 -1.49 6.57
C ILE A 244 -12.61 -1.62 5.04
N GLN A 245 -13.30 -2.60 4.46
CA GLN A 245 -13.43 -2.73 3.00
C GLN A 245 -14.27 -1.60 2.39
N ARG A 246 -15.25 -1.06 3.13
CA ARG A 246 -16.00 0.14 2.71
C ARG A 246 -15.10 1.36 2.65
N GLU A 247 -14.25 1.55 3.67
CA GLU A 247 -13.29 2.65 3.75
C GLU A 247 -12.30 2.59 2.57
N PHE A 248 -11.76 1.40 2.23
CA PHE A 248 -10.90 1.22 1.07
C PHE A 248 -11.65 1.36 -0.26
N TYR A 249 -12.89 0.87 -0.35
CA TYR A 249 -13.72 1.05 -1.54
C TYR A 249 -13.95 2.53 -1.85
N ASP A 250 -14.26 3.33 -0.82
CA ASP A 250 -14.50 4.76 -0.95
C ASP A 250 -13.30 5.48 -1.59
N PHE A 251 -12.07 5.07 -1.27
CA PHE A 251 -10.88 5.62 -1.90
C PHE A 251 -10.58 4.97 -3.26
N TYR A 252 -10.45 3.65 -3.32
CA TYR A 252 -9.90 2.97 -4.50
C TYR A 252 -10.90 2.69 -5.62
N ARG A 253 -12.20 2.82 -5.38
CA ARG A 253 -13.27 2.49 -6.34
C ARG A 253 -14.21 3.64 -6.65
N THR A 254 -13.88 4.84 -6.20
CA THR A 254 -14.64 6.08 -6.46
C THR A 254 -13.71 7.16 -7.03
N PRO A 255 -14.26 8.26 -7.60
CA PRO A 255 -13.45 9.37 -8.09
C PRO A 255 -12.50 9.99 -7.05
N ARG A 256 -12.67 9.68 -5.77
CA ARG A 256 -11.82 10.14 -4.68
C ARG A 256 -10.35 9.79 -4.90
N GLY A 257 -10.05 8.54 -5.30
CA GLY A 257 -8.68 8.09 -5.48
C GLY A 257 -8.53 6.95 -6.49
N GLU A 258 -9.61 6.59 -7.24
CA GLU A 258 -9.53 5.55 -8.26
C GLU A 258 -8.51 5.91 -9.33
N TYR A 259 -7.57 5.02 -9.59
CA TYR A 259 -6.56 5.17 -10.62
C TYR A 259 -6.16 3.81 -11.17
N THR A 260 -6.17 3.68 -12.50
CA THR A 260 -5.70 2.47 -13.19
C THR A 260 -4.42 2.82 -13.97
N PRO A 261 -3.25 2.28 -13.58
CA PRO A 261 -2.02 2.57 -14.29
C PRO A 261 -2.03 2.01 -15.70
N LYS A 262 -1.28 2.64 -16.60
CA LYS A 262 -1.13 2.18 -17.97
C LYS A 262 -0.64 0.73 -18.01
N GLY A 263 -1.33 -0.12 -18.76
CA GLY A 263 -0.99 -1.53 -18.91
C GLY A 263 -1.56 -2.44 -17.80
N SER A 264 -2.36 -1.89 -16.89
CA SER A 264 -3.17 -2.64 -15.93
C SER A 264 -4.65 -2.57 -16.29
N SER A 265 -5.50 -3.26 -15.54
CA SER A 265 -6.95 -3.15 -15.62
C SER A 265 -7.52 -2.77 -14.24
N ARG A 266 -8.73 -2.20 -14.24
CA ARG A 266 -9.43 -1.81 -13.01
C ARG A 266 -9.60 -3.00 -12.05
N GLU A 267 -9.84 -4.18 -12.60
CA GLU A 267 -10.05 -5.43 -11.88
C GLU A 267 -8.80 -5.89 -11.13
N LEU A 268 -7.61 -5.54 -11.64
CA LEU A 268 -6.34 -5.92 -11.04
C LEU A 268 -5.75 -4.87 -10.10
N THR A 269 -6.29 -3.64 -10.08
CA THR A 269 -5.82 -2.62 -9.14
C THR A 269 -6.05 -3.08 -7.70
N THR A 270 -5.06 -2.90 -6.84
CA THR A 270 -5.02 -3.30 -5.42
C THR A 270 -4.92 -4.82 -5.15
N HIS A 271 -4.90 -5.67 -6.17
CA HIS A 271 -4.90 -7.13 -6.01
C HIS A 271 -3.49 -7.72 -6.23
N PRO A 272 -2.78 -8.17 -5.19
CA PRO A 272 -1.53 -8.91 -5.36
C PRO A 272 -1.78 -10.32 -5.88
N THR A 273 -0.77 -10.90 -6.52
CA THR A 273 -0.83 -12.32 -6.90
C THR A 273 -0.94 -13.21 -5.67
N LEU A 274 -1.80 -14.22 -5.73
CA LEU A 274 -2.04 -15.16 -4.61
C LEU A 274 -0.74 -15.82 -4.15
N THR A 275 0.07 -16.29 -5.11
CA THR A 275 1.30 -17.04 -4.84
C THR A 275 2.41 -16.18 -4.23
N SER A 276 2.39 -14.87 -4.43
CA SER A 276 3.36 -13.96 -3.83
C SER A 276 2.91 -13.37 -2.50
N ASN A 277 1.60 -13.23 -2.29
CA ASN A 277 1.08 -12.58 -1.09
C ASN A 277 1.52 -13.26 0.21
N VAL A 278 1.72 -14.58 0.18
CA VAL A 278 2.25 -15.36 1.33
C VAL A 278 3.65 -14.93 1.78
N LYS A 279 4.40 -14.19 0.96
CA LYS A 279 5.70 -13.62 1.36
C LYS A 279 5.58 -12.65 2.52
N PHE A 280 4.43 -11.98 2.67
CA PHE A 280 4.17 -11.17 3.85
C PHE A 280 4.16 -11.98 5.14
N LEU A 281 3.80 -13.27 5.10
CA LEU A 281 3.82 -14.12 6.30
C LEU A 281 5.25 -14.30 6.86
N ASN A 282 6.27 -14.12 6.02
CA ASN A 282 7.68 -14.18 6.41
C ASN A 282 8.35 -12.79 6.44
N PHE A 283 7.57 -11.73 6.59
CA PHE A 283 8.06 -10.36 6.68
C PHE A 283 7.86 -9.82 8.09
N TYR A 284 8.95 -9.40 8.73
CA TYR A 284 9.01 -8.92 10.11
C TYR A 284 9.69 -7.54 10.15
N PRO A 285 9.01 -6.48 9.71
CA PRO A 285 9.63 -5.16 9.54
C PRO A 285 10.12 -4.55 10.84
N PHE A 286 9.48 -4.86 11.98
CA PHE A 286 9.80 -4.26 13.27
C PHE A 286 10.90 -5.00 14.06
N ASN A 287 11.33 -6.18 13.60
CA ASN A 287 12.51 -6.82 14.20
C ASN A 287 13.72 -5.88 14.00
N ASP A 288 14.45 -5.63 15.07
CA ASP A 288 15.64 -4.78 15.11
C ASP A 288 15.39 -3.32 14.68
N ILE A 289 14.14 -2.80 14.81
CA ILE A 289 13.79 -1.42 14.47
C ILE A 289 14.59 -0.39 15.28
N GLU A 290 15.01 -0.73 16.49
CA GLU A 290 15.83 0.10 17.37
C GLU A 290 17.22 0.40 16.77
N THR A 291 17.70 -0.40 15.82
CA THR A 291 18.98 -0.18 15.11
C THR A 291 18.96 1.06 14.21
N ILE A 292 17.78 1.58 13.90
CA ILE A 292 17.63 2.83 13.15
C ILE A 292 18.14 4.02 13.97
N SER A 293 18.04 3.97 15.31
CA SER A 293 18.58 4.99 16.20
C SER A 293 20.08 5.25 15.89
N PRO A 294 20.60 6.49 15.96
CA PRO A 294 19.94 7.73 16.44
C PRO A 294 19.18 8.52 15.35
N ARG A 295 18.83 7.95 14.22
CA ARG A 295 18.08 8.65 13.18
C ARG A 295 16.63 8.82 13.64
N PRO A 296 16.04 10.04 13.51
CA PRO A 296 14.70 10.32 14.02
C PRO A 296 13.63 9.54 13.26
N MET A 297 12.63 9.05 14.01
CA MET A 297 11.44 8.37 13.50
C MET A 297 10.17 9.09 13.93
N LEU A 298 9.28 9.37 12.97
CA LEU A 298 7.97 9.96 13.20
C LEU A 298 6.87 8.97 12.74
N PHE A 299 5.98 8.61 13.65
CA PHE A 299 4.84 7.76 13.36
C PHE A 299 3.56 8.59 13.43
N ILE A 300 2.86 8.75 12.29
CA ILE A 300 1.61 9.52 12.21
C ILE A 300 0.46 8.55 12.00
N THR A 301 -0.58 8.65 12.80
CA THR A 301 -1.79 7.81 12.65
C THR A 301 -3.03 8.60 13.06
N GLY A 302 -4.18 8.23 12.49
CA GLY A 302 -5.45 8.74 12.98
C GLY A 302 -5.84 8.08 14.32
N ASP A 303 -6.42 8.84 15.24
CA ASP A 303 -6.89 8.29 16.51
C ASP A 303 -8.07 7.31 16.33
N GLN A 304 -8.79 7.40 15.19
CA GLN A 304 -9.86 6.49 14.79
C GLN A 304 -9.39 5.42 13.77
N ALA A 305 -8.11 5.44 13.37
CA ALA A 305 -7.61 4.50 12.37
C ALA A 305 -7.64 3.05 12.87
N HIS A 306 -8.20 2.16 12.05
CA HIS A 306 -8.21 0.71 12.35
C HIS A 306 -6.81 0.09 12.40
N SER A 307 -5.82 0.76 11.78
CA SER A 307 -4.42 0.33 11.70
C SER A 307 -3.51 0.95 12.77
N LYS A 308 -4.03 1.77 13.67
CA LYS A 308 -3.20 2.52 14.63
C LYS A 308 -2.32 1.63 15.50
N GLU A 309 -2.76 0.40 15.78
CA GLU A 309 -2.00 -0.58 16.55
C GLU A 309 -0.58 -0.81 16.00
N PHE A 310 -0.39 -0.73 14.67
CA PHE A 310 0.93 -0.93 14.05
C PHE A 310 1.86 0.26 14.28
N SER A 311 1.34 1.49 14.26
CA SER A 311 2.11 2.69 14.61
C SER A 311 2.50 2.70 16.08
N GLU A 312 1.58 2.28 16.96
CA GLU A 312 1.81 2.16 18.40
C GLU A 312 2.88 1.11 18.71
N GLU A 313 2.83 -0.06 18.06
CA GLU A 313 3.82 -1.12 18.27
C GLU A 313 5.19 -0.72 17.71
N ALA A 314 5.25 -0.14 16.51
CA ALA A 314 6.50 0.35 15.96
C ALA A 314 7.13 1.43 16.85
N TYR A 315 6.33 2.38 17.34
CA TYR A 315 6.80 3.39 18.28
C TYR A 315 7.34 2.77 19.56
N LYS A 316 6.66 1.79 20.11
CA LYS A 316 7.11 1.10 21.33
C LYS A 316 8.49 0.47 21.14
N LEU A 317 8.73 -0.19 20.02
CA LEU A 317 9.95 -0.93 19.72
C LEU A 317 11.11 -0.04 19.23
N ALA A 318 10.82 1.07 18.54
CA ALA A 318 11.84 1.95 17.97
C ALA A 318 12.75 2.57 19.06
N GLY A 319 14.02 2.83 18.68
CA GLY A 319 14.97 3.59 19.50
C GLY A 319 14.72 5.11 19.41
N GLN A 320 15.42 5.89 20.26
CA GLN A 320 15.34 7.35 20.28
C GLN A 320 16.24 7.98 19.19
N PRO A 321 15.89 9.19 18.66
CA PRO A 321 14.67 9.96 18.93
C PRO A 321 13.47 9.45 18.12
N LYS A 322 12.32 9.44 18.74
CA LYS A 322 11.07 9.01 18.12
C LYS A 322 9.86 9.81 18.59
N GLU A 323 8.86 9.95 17.73
CA GLU A 323 7.59 10.60 18.05
C GLU A 323 6.42 9.80 17.49
N LEU A 324 5.31 9.76 18.24
CA LEU A 324 4.02 9.24 17.78
C LEU A 324 3.01 10.37 17.81
N TYR A 325 2.45 10.68 16.63
CA TYR A 325 1.49 11.76 16.47
C TYR A 325 0.12 11.22 16.06
N TYR A 326 -0.91 11.57 16.82
CA TYR A 326 -2.28 11.23 16.51
C TYR A 326 -3.01 12.40 15.84
N VAL A 327 -3.53 12.18 14.64
CA VAL A 327 -4.43 13.12 13.97
C VAL A 327 -5.84 12.88 14.51
N LYS A 328 -6.37 13.87 15.20
CA LYS A 328 -7.65 13.78 15.89
C LYS A 328 -8.81 13.62 14.90
N GLY A 329 -9.66 12.62 15.14
CA GLY A 329 -10.85 12.33 14.35
C GLY A 329 -10.58 11.65 13.01
N ALA A 330 -9.30 11.41 12.65
CA ALA A 330 -8.96 10.77 11.40
C ALA A 330 -9.04 9.24 11.46
N GLY A 331 -9.64 8.63 10.45
CA GLY A 331 -9.53 7.21 10.13
C GLY A 331 -8.25 6.88 9.38
N HIS A 332 -8.15 5.65 8.89
CA HIS A 332 -6.96 5.20 8.17
C HIS A 332 -6.82 5.90 6.80
N VAL A 333 -7.86 5.89 6.00
CA VAL A 333 -7.87 6.42 4.62
C VAL A 333 -8.03 7.95 4.60
N ASP A 334 -8.49 8.57 5.68
CA ASP A 334 -8.52 10.03 5.78
C ASP A 334 -7.14 10.64 5.60
N LEU A 335 -6.09 9.98 6.11
CA LEU A 335 -4.70 10.42 5.96
C LEU A 335 -4.10 10.07 4.58
N TYR A 336 -4.88 9.57 3.62
CA TYR A 336 -4.42 9.38 2.25
C TYR A 336 -4.54 10.65 1.42
N ASP A 337 -5.60 11.43 1.63
CA ASP A 337 -5.98 12.49 0.68
C ASP A 337 -6.72 13.69 1.28
N ARG A 338 -6.95 13.71 2.58
CA ARG A 338 -7.60 14.86 3.21
C ARG A 338 -6.59 15.97 3.46
N VAL A 339 -6.60 16.97 2.57
CA VAL A 339 -5.66 18.12 2.60
C VAL A 339 -5.83 19.02 3.83
N ASP A 340 -6.94 18.91 4.55
CA ASP A 340 -7.19 19.58 5.81
C ASP A 340 -6.51 18.90 7.02
N LEU A 341 -6.01 17.67 6.82
CA LEU A 341 -5.37 16.85 7.87
C LEU A 341 -3.88 16.57 7.59
N ILE A 342 -3.40 16.90 6.39
CA ILE A 342 -2.04 16.62 5.90
C ILE A 342 -1.15 17.86 5.96
#